data_855c4ffc25c4a66f8e60a7407878c9aa
#
_entry.id   855c4ffc25c4a66f8e60a7407878c9aa
#
_cell.length_a   1.000
_cell.length_b   1.000
_cell.length_c   1.000
_cell.angle_alpha   90.00
_cell.angle_beta   90.00
_cell.angle_gamma   90.00
#
_symmetry.space_group_name_H-M   'P 1'
#
loop_
_entity.id
_entity.type
_entity.pdbx_description
1 polymer ?
#
loop_
_entity_poly.entity_id
_entity_poly.type
_entity_poly.pdbx_seq_one_letter_code
_entity_poly.pdbx_strand_id
1 'polypeptide(L)'
;DADLRQAVEAKLCGESGGRIEPAERLRLRTLTTRLEAARNEFLDEAVTVYKRAQPGVIADARDTALTKAAFALLAAGLLLFLYTEIARLLNSAFRFTLPTPYDAANNWLSENIIPPAHAWLSSHHLGRLGTLLFGTFNEEAGAWETGFLYPLITQLGLLIAPVMIPFALVIHRSKSFAERLGAWSRDWKTGAPVLLVVLLLMYEFVGVIGAGTLVDAIENNIFNGLINPALQAIIPAGFVYDFLVGEYGLFSVGLTYGLAIVLPIVTTFFIAFGLLEDSGYLPRLAILSDRVFRFMGLNGKAVLPMVLGLGCDTMATMTTRILATRKERLIATILLALGVPCSAQLGVILGITGAMSLSAVLVVFGVVLSQMMLVGWLSSLVIRGQRGDFIFEIPPIRVPVLGNVWAKTRQRMKWYLKEALPLFVLGTLILFILDRLRVPTPWGTQSGLGIIESALSPVVTGILDLPKETAKVLLLGFLRRDYGAAGLFQMVRDGAMSPVQIVTALIVLTLFIPCIANFFMIIREHGTRKALWILAFITPFAILVGGVVSWLLRTLKITF
;
A
#
# COMPACT_ATOMS: atom_id res chain seq x y z
N ASP A 1 9.12 -34.62 15.60
CA ASP A 1 10.32 -35.44 15.91
C ASP A 1 10.96 -35.05 17.25
N ALA A 2 10.98 -33.78 17.65
CA ALA A 2 11.41 -33.35 18.97
C ALA A 2 10.47 -33.84 20.08
N ASP A 3 9.17 -33.77 19.86
CA ASP A 3 8.13 -34.20 20.78
C ASP A 3 8.13 -35.73 20.96
N LEU A 4 8.39 -36.48 19.89
CA LEU A 4 8.50 -37.94 19.96
C LEU A 4 9.76 -38.37 20.74
N ARG A 5 10.90 -37.66 20.54
CA ARG A 5 12.12 -37.84 21.34
C ARG A 5 11.86 -37.56 22.80
N GLN A 6 11.20 -36.45 23.10
CA GLN A 6 10.90 -36.02 24.46
C GLN A 6 9.91 -36.98 25.14
N ALA A 7 8.92 -37.49 24.41
CA ALA A 7 7.95 -38.47 24.89
C ALA A 7 8.63 -39.85 25.16
N VAL A 8 9.54 -40.29 24.29
CA VAL A 8 10.30 -41.55 24.48
C VAL A 8 11.31 -41.43 25.63
N GLU A 9 12.01 -40.30 25.73
CA GLU A 9 12.91 -40.03 26.85
C GLU A 9 12.17 -39.92 28.18
N ALA A 10 10.99 -39.26 28.22
CA ALA A 10 10.14 -39.17 29.41
C ALA A 10 9.64 -40.54 29.88
N LYS A 11 9.23 -41.39 28.91
CA LYS A 11 8.74 -42.75 29.24
C LYS A 11 9.84 -43.66 29.74
N LEU A 12 11.05 -43.58 29.16
CA LEU A 12 12.22 -44.34 29.60
C LEU A 12 12.77 -43.84 30.95
N CYS A 13 12.72 -42.53 31.21
CA CYS A 13 13.08 -41.98 32.52
C CYS A 13 12.08 -42.34 33.61
N GLY A 14 10.80 -42.50 33.26
CA GLY A 14 9.72 -42.93 34.20
C GLY A 14 9.85 -44.40 34.65
N GLU A 15 10.29 -45.29 33.76
CA GLU A 15 10.47 -46.73 34.04
C GLU A 15 11.78 -47.08 34.72
N SER A 16 12.85 -46.27 34.59
CA SER A 16 14.21 -46.57 35.06
C SER A 16 14.70 -45.71 36.23
N GLY A 17 13.87 -44.96 36.89
CA GLY A 17 14.25 -44.20 38.10
C GLY A 17 15.33 -43.14 37.90
N GLY A 18 15.49 -42.58 36.70
CA GLY A 18 16.19 -41.33 36.50
C GLY A 18 17.59 -41.38 35.89
N ARG A 19 18.18 -42.54 35.54
CA ARG A 19 19.43 -42.62 34.79
C ARG A 19 19.38 -43.68 33.70
N ILE A 20 19.41 -43.24 32.44
CA ILE A 20 19.58 -44.13 31.28
C ILE A 20 21.04 -44.57 31.21
N GLU A 21 21.30 -45.88 31.24
CA GLU A 21 22.66 -46.41 31.09
C GLU A 21 23.29 -46.04 29.76
N PRO A 22 24.61 -45.85 29.69
CA PRO A 22 25.33 -45.51 28.47
C PRO A 22 25.06 -46.44 27.28
N ALA A 23 24.85 -47.73 27.56
CA ALA A 23 24.54 -48.75 26.56
C ALA A 23 23.12 -48.56 25.94
N GLU A 24 22.15 -48.16 26.73
CA GLU A 24 20.79 -47.85 26.27
C GLU A 24 20.74 -46.56 25.46
N ARG A 25 21.52 -45.54 25.83
CA ARG A 25 21.68 -44.32 25.01
C ARG A 25 22.26 -44.62 23.64
N LEU A 26 23.20 -45.55 23.55
CA LEU A 26 23.76 -45.97 22.27
C LEU A 26 22.74 -46.73 21.42
N ARG A 27 21.92 -47.60 22.03
CA ARG A 27 20.82 -48.31 21.36
C ARG A 27 19.74 -47.33 20.86
N LEU A 28 19.38 -46.34 21.65
CA LEU A 28 18.44 -45.31 21.26
C LEU A 28 18.94 -44.47 20.07
N ARG A 29 20.24 -44.10 20.07
CA ARG A 29 20.86 -43.40 18.94
C ARG A 29 20.84 -44.25 17.66
N THR A 30 21.17 -45.53 17.75
CA THR A 30 21.14 -46.46 16.60
C THR A 30 19.69 -46.69 16.09
N LEU A 31 18.70 -46.76 16.96
CA LEU A 31 17.31 -46.87 16.60
C LEU A 31 16.77 -45.58 15.94
N THR A 32 17.11 -44.41 16.47
CA THR A 32 16.73 -43.12 15.83
C THR A 32 17.36 -42.96 14.46
N THR A 33 18.65 -43.32 14.30
CA THR A 33 19.35 -43.24 12.99
C THR A 33 18.72 -44.22 11.97
N ARG A 34 18.34 -45.43 12.40
CA ARG A 34 17.64 -46.42 11.53
C ARG A 34 16.23 -45.94 11.17
N LEU A 35 15.50 -45.33 12.09
CA LEU A 35 14.18 -44.75 11.83
C LEU A 35 14.27 -43.57 10.88
N GLU A 36 15.28 -42.71 11.02
CA GLU A 36 15.51 -41.60 10.09
C GLU A 36 15.89 -42.08 8.70
N ALA A 37 16.71 -43.15 8.61
CA ALA A 37 17.04 -43.78 7.31
C ALA A 37 15.82 -44.41 6.65
N ALA A 38 15.02 -45.19 7.39
CA ALA A 38 13.78 -45.80 6.87
C ALA A 38 12.72 -44.76 6.48
N ARG A 39 12.65 -43.66 7.23
CA ARG A 39 11.77 -42.54 6.86
C ARG A 39 12.20 -41.88 5.55
N ASN A 40 13.51 -41.65 5.37
CA ASN A 40 14.01 -41.01 4.15
C ASN A 40 13.84 -41.93 2.95
N GLU A 41 14.06 -43.24 3.10
CA GLU A 41 13.81 -44.25 2.06
C GLU A 41 12.33 -44.30 1.67
N PHE A 42 11.42 -44.29 2.65
CA PHE A 42 9.99 -44.24 2.43
C PHE A 42 9.56 -42.92 1.69
N LEU A 43 10.14 -41.78 2.08
CA LEU A 43 9.88 -40.50 1.43
C LEU A 43 10.38 -40.48 -0.02
N ASP A 44 11.57 -41.03 -0.27
CA ASP A 44 12.12 -41.14 -1.63
C ASP A 44 11.32 -42.08 -2.51
N GLU A 45 10.84 -43.20 -1.96
CA GLU A 45 9.94 -44.14 -2.62
C GLU A 45 8.58 -43.49 -2.91
N ALA A 46 7.99 -42.80 -1.93
CA ALA A 46 6.74 -42.06 -2.09
C ALA A 46 6.85 -40.97 -3.14
N VAL A 47 7.97 -40.21 -3.17
CA VAL A 47 8.25 -39.21 -4.21
C VAL A 47 8.40 -39.87 -5.58
N THR A 48 9.01 -41.05 -5.65
CA THR A 48 9.20 -41.78 -6.92
C THR A 48 7.88 -42.34 -7.45
N VAL A 49 7.04 -42.87 -6.54
CA VAL A 49 5.67 -43.34 -6.88
C VAL A 49 4.81 -42.15 -7.30
N TYR A 50 4.90 -41.01 -6.59
CA TYR A 50 4.18 -39.79 -6.95
C TYR A 50 4.61 -39.25 -8.32
N LYS A 51 5.92 -39.25 -8.62
CA LYS A 51 6.45 -38.85 -9.93
C LYS A 51 5.99 -39.80 -11.06
N ARG A 52 5.86 -41.13 -10.79
CA ARG A 52 5.36 -42.12 -11.73
C ARG A 52 3.85 -42.08 -11.90
N ALA A 53 3.11 -41.73 -10.85
CA ALA A 53 1.66 -41.63 -10.87
C ALA A 53 1.14 -40.33 -11.50
N GLN A 54 2.02 -39.36 -11.83
CA GLN A 54 1.60 -38.23 -12.65
C GLN A 54 1.34 -38.75 -14.07
N PRO A 55 0.08 -38.80 -14.54
CA PRO A 55 -0.18 -39.12 -15.91
C PRO A 55 0.54 -38.09 -16.77
N GLY A 56 1.43 -38.55 -17.65
CA GLY A 56 1.99 -37.69 -18.69
C GLY A 56 0.83 -36.99 -19.37
N VAL A 57 0.78 -35.66 -19.25
CA VAL A 57 -0.24 -34.83 -19.88
C VAL A 57 -0.03 -35.04 -21.37
N ILE A 58 -0.79 -35.99 -21.98
CA ILE A 58 -0.99 -36.04 -23.43
C ILE A 58 -1.73 -34.74 -23.73
N ALA A 59 -0.98 -33.71 -24.07
CA ALA A 59 -1.52 -32.43 -24.46
C ALA A 59 -2.31 -32.66 -25.73
N ASP A 60 -3.63 -32.60 -25.68
CA ASP A 60 -4.49 -32.67 -26.86
C ASP A 60 -4.06 -31.53 -27.80
N ALA A 61 -3.89 -31.83 -29.08
CA ALA A 61 -3.37 -30.88 -30.08
C ALA A 61 -4.19 -29.56 -30.13
N ARG A 62 -5.47 -29.63 -29.79
CA ARG A 62 -6.36 -28.44 -29.62
C ARG A 62 -5.99 -27.58 -28.40
N ASP A 63 -5.56 -28.18 -27.31
CA ASP A 63 -5.16 -27.45 -26.12
C ASP A 63 -3.83 -26.70 -26.30
N THR A 64 -2.91 -27.22 -27.13
CA THR A 64 -1.65 -26.56 -27.45
C THR A 64 -1.82 -25.28 -28.28
N ALA A 65 -2.74 -25.25 -29.25
CA ALA A 65 -2.99 -24.07 -30.08
C ALA A 65 -3.63 -22.92 -29.27
N LEU A 66 -4.66 -23.23 -28.49
CA LEU A 66 -5.33 -22.26 -27.62
C LEU A 66 -4.39 -21.76 -26.49
N THR A 67 -3.56 -22.63 -25.94
CA THR A 67 -2.56 -22.26 -24.95
C THR A 67 -1.50 -21.34 -25.55
N LYS A 68 -1.01 -21.62 -26.77
CA LYS A 68 -0.08 -20.75 -27.50
C LYS A 68 -0.72 -19.38 -27.80
N ALA A 69 -1.97 -19.37 -28.25
CA ALA A 69 -2.71 -18.11 -28.47
C ALA A 69 -2.87 -17.29 -27.19
N ALA A 70 -3.21 -17.93 -26.05
CA ALA A 70 -3.31 -17.26 -24.76
C ALA A 70 -1.96 -16.70 -24.28
N PHE A 71 -0.84 -17.40 -24.52
CA PHE A 71 0.51 -16.89 -24.26
C PHE A 71 0.86 -15.69 -25.15
N ALA A 72 0.52 -15.73 -26.42
CA ALA A 72 0.76 -14.63 -27.35
C ALA A 72 -0.04 -13.38 -26.93
N LEU A 73 -1.31 -13.55 -26.53
CA LEU A 73 -2.16 -12.48 -26.02
C LEU A 73 -1.63 -11.93 -24.69
N LEU A 74 -1.16 -12.77 -23.78
CA LEU A 74 -0.56 -12.34 -22.53
C LEU A 74 0.73 -11.53 -22.78
N ALA A 75 1.59 -12.01 -23.67
CA ALA A 75 2.82 -11.31 -24.04
C ALA A 75 2.51 -9.94 -24.69
N ALA A 76 1.55 -9.91 -25.62
CA ALA A 76 1.12 -8.67 -26.25
C ALA A 76 0.49 -7.70 -25.25
N GLY A 77 -0.38 -8.16 -24.35
CA GLY A 77 -0.99 -7.36 -23.30
C GLY A 77 0.04 -6.80 -22.32
N LEU A 78 1.02 -7.61 -21.89
CA LEU A 78 2.13 -7.18 -21.04
C LEU A 78 3.02 -6.15 -21.73
N LEU A 79 3.35 -6.35 -23.00
CA LEU A 79 4.15 -5.39 -23.75
C LEU A 79 3.41 -4.07 -23.93
N LEU A 80 2.11 -4.11 -24.23
CA LEU A 80 1.26 -2.93 -24.35
C LEU A 80 1.18 -2.17 -23.02
N PHE A 81 0.94 -2.88 -21.93
CA PHE A 81 0.88 -2.31 -20.58
C PHE A 81 2.21 -1.66 -20.19
N LEU A 82 3.33 -2.38 -20.32
CA LEU A 82 4.65 -1.86 -19.99
C LEU A 82 5.04 -0.67 -20.86
N TYR A 83 4.72 -0.72 -22.17
CA TYR A 83 4.94 0.42 -23.07
C TYR A 83 4.17 1.64 -22.62
N THR A 84 2.89 1.48 -22.26
CA THR A 84 2.04 2.59 -21.80
C THR A 84 2.58 3.21 -20.50
N GLU A 85 2.97 2.37 -19.52
CA GLU A 85 3.52 2.84 -18.26
C GLU A 85 4.89 3.52 -18.43
N ILE A 86 5.76 2.94 -19.24
CA ILE A 86 7.07 3.54 -19.56
C ILE A 86 6.89 4.86 -20.33
N ALA A 87 5.98 4.91 -21.30
CA ALA A 87 5.71 6.11 -22.07
C ALA A 87 5.14 7.22 -21.17
N ARG A 88 4.21 6.91 -20.28
CA ARG A 88 3.68 7.85 -19.27
C ARG A 88 4.80 8.41 -18.38
N LEU A 89 5.67 7.52 -17.89
CA LEU A 89 6.80 7.90 -17.04
C LEU A 89 7.81 8.77 -17.80
N LEU A 90 8.13 8.44 -19.07
CA LEU A 90 9.00 9.25 -19.91
C LEU A 90 8.37 10.60 -20.28
N ASN A 91 7.08 10.63 -20.60
CA ASN A 91 6.35 11.85 -20.89
C ASN A 91 6.34 12.79 -19.67
N SER A 92 6.11 12.25 -18.47
CA SER A 92 6.13 13.04 -17.23
C SER A 92 7.54 13.50 -16.84
N ALA A 93 8.56 12.63 -16.96
CA ALA A 93 9.91 12.91 -16.49
C ALA A 93 10.73 13.78 -17.45
N PHE A 94 10.51 13.65 -18.77
CA PHE A 94 11.33 14.30 -19.80
C PHE A 94 10.54 15.22 -20.74
N ARG A 95 9.24 15.44 -20.49
CA ARG A 95 8.34 16.22 -21.35
C ARG A 95 8.31 15.73 -22.81
N PHE A 96 8.53 14.43 -23.01
CA PHE A 96 8.29 13.82 -24.31
C PHE A 96 6.80 13.71 -24.58
N THR A 97 6.41 13.68 -25.84
CA THR A 97 5.03 13.44 -26.29
C THR A 97 4.98 12.09 -27.02
N LEU A 98 5.31 11.00 -26.30
CA LEU A 98 5.20 9.67 -26.87
C LEU A 98 3.71 9.27 -26.91
N PRO A 99 3.17 9.01 -28.10
CA PRO A 99 1.78 8.56 -28.19
C PRO A 99 1.64 7.17 -27.60
N THR A 100 0.64 6.98 -26.74
CA THR A 100 0.32 5.65 -26.24
C THR A 100 -0.90 5.07 -26.97
N PRO A 101 -0.94 3.77 -27.23
CA PRO A 101 -2.13 3.12 -27.78
C PRO A 101 -3.36 3.31 -26.87
N TYR A 102 -3.15 3.48 -25.57
CA TYR A 102 -4.18 3.83 -24.62
C TYR A 102 -4.80 5.20 -24.91
N ASP A 103 -3.97 6.24 -25.12
CA ASP A 103 -4.46 7.58 -25.40
C ASP A 103 -5.22 7.62 -26.75
N ALA A 104 -4.69 6.92 -27.76
CA ALA A 104 -5.36 6.79 -29.05
C ALA A 104 -6.73 6.10 -28.93
N ALA A 105 -6.81 4.99 -28.19
CA ALA A 105 -8.07 4.28 -27.97
C ALA A 105 -9.03 5.09 -27.08
N ASN A 106 -8.51 5.77 -26.08
CA ASN A 106 -9.28 6.64 -25.21
C ASN A 106 -9.89 7.82 -25.99
N ASN A 107 -9.11 8.49 -26.83
CA ASN A 107 -9.59 9.58 -27.69
C ASN A 107 -10.65 9.08 -28.67
N TRP A 108 -10.41 7.92 -29.32
CA TRP A 108 -11.39 7.33 -30.23
C TRP A 108 -12.73 7.02 -29.53
N LEU A 109 -12.70 6.48 -28.31
CA LEU A 109 -13.91 6.22 -27.51
C LEU A 109 -14.63 7.50 -27.14
N SER A 110 -13.88 8.54 -26.72
CA SER A 110 -14.44 9.84 -26.35
C SER A 110 -15.15 10.54 -27.53
N GLU A 111 -14.63 10.38 -28.73
CA GLU A 111 -15.18 10.99 -29.94
C GLU A 111 -16.35 10.20 -30.54
N ASN A 112 -16.30 8.86 -30.52
CA ASN A 112 -17.21 8.03 -31.31
C ASN A 112 -18.29 7.30 -30.49
N ILE A 113 -18.05 7.02 -29.20
CA ILE A 113 -18.98 6.20 -28.40
C ILE A 113 -19.72 7.04 -27.34
N ILE A 114 -19.02 7.93 -26.67
CA ILE A 114 -19.65 8.70 -25.58
C ILE A 114 -20.71 9.67 -26.06
N PRO A 115 -20.51 10.48 -27.10
CA PRO A 115 -21.50 11.44 -27.53
C PRO A 115 -22.87 10.80 -27.89
N PRO A 116 -22.92 9.73 -28.71
CA PRO A 116 -24.20 9.09 -29.00
C PRO A 116 -24.82 8.40 -27.78
N ALA A 117 -24.03 7.82 -26.87
CA ALA A 117 -24.55 7.22 -25.65
C ALA A 117 -25.14 8.28 -24.70
N HIS A 118 -24.48 9.42 -24.53
CA HIS A 118 -24.97 10.54 -23.74
C HIS A 118 -26.25 11.17 -24.37
N ALA A 119 -26.25 11.34 -25.68
CA ALA A 119 -27.42 11.86 -26.42
C ALA A 119 -28.62 10.92 -26.28
N TRP A 120 -28.41 9.62 -26.37
CA TRP A 120 -29.47 8.63 -26.18
C TRP A 120 -30.09 8.69 -24.77
N LEU A 121 -29.25 8.76 -23.70
CA LEU A 121 -29.72 8.92 -22.33
C LEU A 121 -30.47 10.23 -22.13
N SER A 122 -30.02 11.31 -22.72
CA SER A 122 -30.65 12.61 -22.63
C SER A 122 -32.03 12.61 -23.30
N SER A 123 -32.17 11.95 -24.46
CA SER A 123 -33.46 11.82 -25.17
C SER A 123 -34.49 10.97 -24.42
N HIS A 124 -34.07 10.08 -23.52
CA HIS A 124 -34.94 9.25 -22.70
C HIS A 124 -35.19 9.80 -21.29
N HIS A 125 -35.06 11.11 -21.09
CA HIS A 125 -35.21 11.79 -19.79
C HIS A 125 -34.24 11.33 -18.68
N LEU A 126 -33.16 10.66 -19.06
CA LEU A 126 -32.10 10.17 -18.18
C LEU A 126 -30.83 11.03 -18.26
N GLY A 127 -30.94 12.30 -18.62
CA GLY A 127 -29.81 13.20 -18.83
C GLY A 127 -28.90 13.34 -17.59
N ARG A 128 -29.49 13.39 -16.38
CA ARG A 128 -28.72 13.40 -15.14
C ARG A 128 -27.91 12.12 -14.94
N LEU A 129 -28.44 10.97 -15.36
CA LEU A 129 -27.70 9.71 -15.34
C LEU A 129 -26.57 9.73 -16.38
N GLY A 130 -26.82 10.29 -17.56
CA GLY A 130 -25.81 10.48 -18.60
C GLY A 130 -24.63 11.33 -18.13
N THR A 131 -24.90 12.46 -17.47
CA THR A 131 -23.85 13.32 -16.90
C THR A 131 -23.10 12.64 -15.74
N LEU A 132 -23.78 11.85 -14.93
CA LEU A 132 -23.13 11.07 -13.85
C LEU A 132 -22.23 9.96 -14.41
N LEU A 133 -22.64 9.28 -15.47
CA LEU A 133 -21.89 8.16 -16.06
C LEU A 133 -20.75 8.61 -16.95
N PHE A 134 -20.99 9.57 -17.82
CA PHE A 134 -20.05 10.01 -18.86
C PHE A 134 -19.43 11.39 -18.58
N GLY A 135 -20.01 12.18 -17.67
CA GLY A 135 -19.58 13.55 -17.38
C GLY A 135 -20.20 14.58 -18.32
N THR A 136 -19.64 15.78 -18.28
CA THR A 136 -19.98 16.90 -19.17
C THR A 136 -18.86 17.08 -20.19
N PHE A 137 -19.22 17.39 -21.43
CA PHE A 137 -18.25 17.72 -22.45
C PHE A 137 -17.77 19.17 -22.26
N ASN A 138 -16.49 19.35 -22.03
CA ASN A 138 -15.87 20.66 -21.95
C ASN A 138 -15.41 21.07 -23.35
N GLU A 139 -16.08 22.05 -23.93
CA GLU A 139 -15.78 22.53 -25.29
C GLU A 139 -14.39 23.18 -25.39
N GLU A 140 -13.93 23.85 -24.32
CA GLU A 140 -12.60 24.49 -24.29
C GLU A 140 -11.46 23.47 -24.21
N ALA A 141 -11.66 22.36 -23.47
CA ALA A 141 -10.68 21.29 -23.34
C ALA A 141 -10.81 20.22 -24.43
N GLY A 142 -11.93 20.19 -25.19
CA GLY A 142 -12.21 19.16 -26.19
C GLY A 142 -12.35 17.75 -25.61
N ALA A 143 -12.67 17.64 -24.31
CA ALA A 143 -12.67 16.36 -23.57
C ALA A 143 -13.89 16.25 -22.64
N TRP A 144 -14.25 15.01 -22.30
CA TRP A 144 -15.27 14.72 -21.29
C TRP A 144 -14.70 14.85 -19.90
N GLU A 145 -15.25 15.76 -19.10
CA GLU A 145 -14.87 15.97 -17.71
C GLU A 145 -15.81 15.22 -16.75
N THR A 146 -15.23 14.56 -15.75
CA THR A 146 -15.89 14.08 -14.52
C THR A 146 -17.00 13.03 -14.63
N GLY A 147 -17.02 12.17 -15.65
CA GLY A 147 -17.91 11.01 -15.65
C GLY A 147 -17.28 9.82 -14.89
N PHE A 148 -18.12 9.05 -14.19
CA PHE A 148 -17.66 7.87 -13.42
C PHE A 148 -17.34 6.66 -14.29
N LEU A 149 -18.22 6.36 -15.24
CA LEU A 149 -18.17 5.09 -15.96
C LEU A 149 -17.09 5.06 -17.04
N TYR A 150 -16.89 6.17 -17.72
CA TYR A 150 -15.95 6.24 -18.84
C TYR A 150 -14.50 6.01 -18.45
N PRO A 151 -13.91 6.75 -17.49
CA PRO A 151 -12.55 6.49 -17.04
C PRO A 151 -12.38 5.07 -16.48
N LEU A 152 -13.40 4.55 -15.80
CA LEU A 152 -13.38 3.20 -15.24
C LEU A 152 -13.33 2.12 -16.34
N ILE A 153 -14.17 2.25 -17.38
CA ILE A 153 -14.19 1.28 -18.49
C ILE A 153 -12.89 1.34 -19.28
N THR A 154 -12.36 2.53 -19.56
CA THR A 154 -11.11 2.66 -20.33
C THR A 154 -9.91 2.14 -19.55
N GLN A 155 -9.78 2.44 -18.28
CA GLN A 155 -8.68 1.95 -17.45
C GLN A 155 -8.75 0.44 -17.23
N LEU A 156 -9.91 -0.09 -16.83
CA LEU A 156 -10.08 -1.53 -16.63
C LEU A 156 -10.03 -2.29 -17.95
N GLY A 157 -10.68 -1.80 -18.99
CA GLY A 157 -10.81 -2.50 -20.28
C GLY A 157 -9.56 -2.43 -21.13
N LEU A 158 -8.91 -1.28 -21.21
CA LEU A 158 -7.77 -1.09 -22.11
C LEU A 158 -6.41 -1.40 -21.47
N LEU A 159 -6.27 -1.25 -20.15
CA LEU A 159 -4.99 -1.48 -19.48
C LEU A 159 -4.93 -2.80 -18.72
N ILE A 160 -5.92 -3.07 -17.87
CA ILE A 160 -5.86 -4.21 -16.95
C ILE A 160 -6.38 -5.49 -17.60
N ALA A 161 -7.50 -5.43 -18.30
CA ALA A 161 -8.11 -6.63 -18.88
C ALA A 161 -7.23 -7.36 -19.91
N PRO A 162 -6.46 -6.69 -20.82
CA PRO A 162 -5.56 -7.36 -21.76
C PRO A 162 -4.44 -8.16 -21.09
N VAL A 163 -4.11 -7.84 -19.84
CA VAL A 163 -3.13 -8.60 -19.06
C VAL A 163 -3.81 -9.68 -18.23
N MET A 164 -4.87 -9.33 -17.50
CA MET A 164 -5.49 -10.22 -16.52
C MET A 164 -6.29 -11.37 -17.14
N ILE A 165 -7.00 -11.13 -18.25
CA ILE A 165 -7.80 -12.17 -18.90
C ILE A 165 -6.92 -13.27 -19.52
N PRO A 166 -5.90 -12.95 -20.37
CA PRO A 166 -4.99 -13.98 -20.88
C PRO A 166 -4.20 -14.66 -19.77
N PHE A 167 -3.79 -13.93 -18.72
CA PHE A 167 -3.10 -14.50 -17.57
C PHE A 167 -3.96 -15.57 -16.86
N ALA A 168 -5.22 -15.27 -16.61
CA ALA A 168 -6.15 -16.24 -16.01
C ALA A 168 -6.36 -17.47 -16.92
N LEU A 169 -6.49 -17.26 -18.24
CA LEU A 169 -6.63 -18.34 -19.19
C LEU A 169 -5.39 -19.24 -19.25
N VAL A 170 -4.20 -18.64 -19.25
CA VAL A 170 -2.93 -19.39 -19.28
C VAL A 170 -2.76 -20.22 -18.01
N ILE A 171 -3.01 -19.66 -16.84
CA ILE A 171 -2.91 -20.39 -15.56
C ILE A 171 -3.93 -21.51 -15.49
N HIS A 172 -5.16 -21.27 -15.93
CA HIS A 172 -6.22 -22.28 -15.89
C HIS A 172 -5.89 -23.48 -16.77
N ARG A 173 -5.26 -23.24 -17.94
CA ARG A 173 -4.99 -24.28 -18.93
C ARG A 173 -3.62 -24.93 -18.83
N SER A 174 -2.62 -24.26 -18.26
CA SER A 174 -1.24 -24.74 -18.23
C SER A 174 -0.70 -24.84 -16.80
N LYS A 175 -0.82 -26.04 -16.19
CA LYS A 175 -0.22 -26.32 -14.88
C LYS A 175 1.30 -26.12 -14.89
N SER A 176 1.98 -26.50 -15.97
CA SER A 176 3.42 -26.33 -16.13
C SER A 176 3.84 -24.85 -16.12
N PHE A 177 3.02 -23.95 -16.66
CA PHE A 177 3.27 -22.51 -16.59
C PHE A 177 3.09 -21.97 -15.17
N ALA A 178 2.02 -22.36 -14.48
CA ALA A 178 1.79 -21.98 -13.10
C ALA A 178 2.95 -22.41 -12.18
N GLU A 179 3.52 -23.61 -12.39
CA GLU A 179 4.71 -24.09 -11.67
C GLU A 179 5.95 -23.28 -12.02
N ARG A 180 6.21 -23.02 -13.32
CA ARG A 180 7.34 -22.19 -13.78
C ARG A 180 7.24 -20.75 -13.25
N LEU A 181 6.07 -20.15 -13.35
CA LEU A 181 5.82 -18.80 -12.80
C LEU A 181 6.06 -18.80 -11.28
N GLY A 182 5.62 -19.87 -10.60
CA GLY A 182 5.88 -20.08 -9.19
C GLY A 182 7.38 -20.20 -8.86
N ALA A 183 8.17 -20.83 -9.70
CA ALA A 183 9.62 -20.91 -9.57
C ALA A 183 10.28 -19.56 -9.85
N TRP A 184 9.90 -18.89 -10.95
CA TRP A 184 10.41 -17.57 -11.31
C TRP A 184 10.12 -16.51 -10.24
N SER A 185 8.94 -16.55 -9.62
CA SER A 185 8.58 -15.60 -8.55
C SER A 185 9.38 -15.77 -7.25
N ARG A 186 10.11 -16.87 -7.07
CA ARG A 186 10.95 -17.13 -5.90
C ARG A 186 12.42 -16.79 -6.10
N ASP A 187 12.88 -16.83 -7.35
CA ASP A 187 14.28 -16.54 -7.67
C ASP A 187 14.47 -15.02 -7.75
N TRP A 188 15.59 -14.53 -7.20
CA TRP A 188 15.87 -13.08 -7.14
C TRP A 188 15.96 -12.44 -8.53
N LYS A 189 16.55 -13.13 -9.51
CA LYS A 189 16.76 -12.58 -10.85
C LYS A 189 15.47 -12.43 -11.66
N THR A 190 14.58 -13.39 -11.55
CA THR A 190 13.31 -13.43 -12.31
C THR A 190 12.14 -12.91 -11.48
N GLY A 191 12.21 -13.01 -10.16
CA GLY A 191 11.16 -12.54 -9.26
C GLY A 191 11.11 -11.03 -9.13
N ALA A 192 12.25 -10.32 -9.25
CA ALA A 192 12.25 -8.86 -9.20
C ALA A 192 11.48 -8.21 -10.37
N PRO A 193 11.66 -8.61 -11.65
CA PRO A 193 10.80 -8.16 -12.75
C PRO A 193 9.32 -8.51 -12.56
N VAL A 194 9.00 -9.72 -12.08
CA VAL A 194 7.62 -10.12 -11.79
C VAL A 194 7.02 -9.22 -10.70
N LEU A 195 7.79 -8.94 -9.65
CA LEU A 195 7.36 -8.01 -8.59
C LEU A 195 7.10 -6.62 -9.14
N LEU A 196 7.96 -6.11 -10.03
CA LEU A 196 7.77 -4.80 -10.65
C LEU A 196 6.45 -4.72 -11.41
N VAL A 197 6.15 -5.73 -12.23
CA VAL A 197 4.87 -5.81 -12.97
C VAL A 197 3.68 -5.85 -12.00
N VAL A 198 3.76 -6.65 -10.95
CA VAL A 198 2.71 -6.71 -9.92
C VAL A 198 2.52 -5.36 -9.23
N LEU A 199 3.60 -4.66 -8.90
CA LEU A 199 3.53 -3.32 -8.28
C LEU A 199 2.93 -2.29 -9.23
N LEU A 200 3.27 -2.31 -10.51
CA LEU A 200 2.67 -1.43 -11.51
C LEU A 200 1.17 -1.70 -11.69
N LEU A 201 0.75 -2.96 -11.74
CA LEU A 201 -0.66 -3.33 -11.77
C LEU A 201 -1.41 -2.89 -10.50
N MET A 202 -0.78 -3.03 -9.35
CA MET A 202 -1.32 -2.53 -8.07
C MET A 202 -1.46 -1.00 -8.08
N TYR A 203 -0.44 -0.31 -8.59
CA TYR A 203 -0.46 1.15 -8.70
C TYR A 203 -1.61 1.62 -9.60
N GLU A 204 -1.77 1.01 -10.79
CA GLU A 204 -2.83 1.37 -11.72
C GLU A 204 -4.23 1.09 -11.11
N PHE A 205 -4.40 -0.08 -10.49
CA PHE A 205 -5.69 -0.45 -9.92
C PHE A 205 -6.06 0.32 -8.65
N VAL A 206 -5.12 0.54 -7.74
CA VAL A 206 -5.39 1.21 -6.47
C VAL A 206 -5.19 2.72 -6.57
N GLY A 207 -4.11 3.15 -7.23
CA GLY A 207 -3.75 4.56 -7.35
C GLY A 207 -4.65 5.28 -8.37
N VAL A 208 -4.66 4.82 -9.60
CA VAL A 208 -5.36 5.53 -10.68
C VAL A 208 -6.87 5.29 -10.61
N ILE A 209 -7.31 4.03 -10.52
CA ILE A 209 -8.74 3.72 -10.45
C ILE A 209 -9.31 4.02 -9.07
N GLY A 210 -8.67 3.54 -8.00
CA GLY A 210 -9.16 3.69 -6.63
C GLY A 210 -9.10 5.11 -6.11
N ALA A 211 -7.91 5.69 -6.11
CA ALA A 211 -7.66 7.01 -5.53
C ALA A 211 -7.96 8.17 -6.50
N GLY A 212 -7.88 7.96 -7.80
CA GLY A 212 -8.33 8.93 -8.78
C GLY A 212 -9.82 8.76 -9.08
N THR A 213 -10.16 7.93 -10.05
CA THR A 213 -11.49 7.84 -10.66
C THR A 213 -12.64 7.63 -9.67
N LEU A 214 -12.50 6.67 -8.73
CA LEU A 214 -13.58 6.36 -7.78
C LEU A 214 -13.74 7.46 -6.72
N VAL A 215 -12.64 8.01 -6.23
CA VAL A 215 -12.68 9.12 -5.26
C VAL A 215 -13.29 10.33 -5.90
N ASP A 216 -12.80 10.77 -7.07
CA ASP A 216 -13.33 11.95 -7.77
C ASP A 216 -14.82 11.83 -8.06
N ALA A 217 -15.26 10.65 -8.48
CA ALA A 217 -16.67 10.39 -8.75
C ALA A 217 -17.54 10.48 -7.49
N ILE A 218 -17.09 9.92 -6.37
CA ILE A 218 -17.86 9.94 -5.12
C ILE A 218 -17.81 11.34 -4.49
N GLU A 219 -16.64 11.95 -4.43
CA GLU A 219 -16.44 13.26 -3.83
C GLU A 219 -17.22 14.36 -4.60
N ASN A 220 -17.03 14.45 -5.91
CA ASN A 220 -17.63 15.52 -6.71
C ASN A 220 -19.14 15.32 -6.92
N ASN A 221 -19.59 14.10 -7.25
CA ASN A 221 -21.01 13.91 -7.59
C ASN A 221 -21.89 13.71 -6.35
N ILE A 222 -21.40 12.97 -5.33
CA ILE A 222 -22.23 12.65 -4.17
C ILE A 222 -22.04 13.69 -3.07
N PHE A 223 -20.80 13.94 -2.64
CA PHE A 223 -20.57 14.83 -1.50
C PHE A 223 -20.66 16.31 -1.89
N ASN A 224 -19.90 16.77 -2.87
CA ASN A 224 -19.89 18.17 -3.28
C ASN A 224 -21.13 18.53 -4.12
N GLY A 225 -21.68 17.60 -4.91
CA GLY A 225 -22.84 17.83 -5.75
C GLY A 225 -24.18 17.71 -5.03
N LEU A 226 -24.31 16.84 -4.03
CA LEU A 226 -25.59 16.56 -3.38
C LEU A 226 -25.59 16.82 -1.87
N ILE A 227 -24.63 16.24 -1.12
CA ILE A 227 -24.66 16.24 0.36
C ILE A 227 -24.30 17.62 0.90
N ASN A 228 -23.19 18.21 0.47
CA ASN A 228 -22.72 19.50 0.99
C ASN A 228 -23.72 20.64 0.71
N PRO A 229 -24.28 20.82 -0.50
CA PRO A 229 -25.31 21.83 -0.75
C PRO A 229 -26.58 21.59 0.08
N ALA A 230 -27.01 20.33 0.25
CA ALA A 230 -28.18 20.01 1.06
C ALA A 230 -27.97 20.35 2.55
N LEU A 231 -26.77 20.05 3.09
CA LEU A 231 -26.43 20.40 4.46
C LEU A 231 -26.33 21.91 4.65
N GLN A 232 -25.76 22.65 3.70
CA GLN A 232 -25.70 24.11 3.72
C GLN A 232 -27.07 24.76 3.67
N ALA A 233 -28.03 24.17 2.97
CA ALA A 233 -29.40 24.68 2.90
C ALA A 233 -30.22 24.43 4.18
N ILE A 234 -29.92 23.35 4.91
CA ILE A 234 -30.69 22.95 6.10
C ILE A 234 -30.12 23.57 7.38
N ILE A 235 -28.81 23.76 7.47
CA ILE A 235 -28.14 24.21 8.70
C ILE A 235 -27.87 25.73 8.61
N PRO A 236 -28.51 26.54 9.46
CA PRO A 236 -28.29 27.98 9.47
C PRO A 236 -26.85 28.32 9.90
N ALA A 237 -26.31 29.42 9.35
CA ALA A 237 -25.00 29.91 9.71
C ALA A 237 -24.87 30.15 11.22
N GLY A 238 -23.86 29.55 11.86
CA GLY A 238 -23.62 29.65 13.31
C GLY A 238 -22.68 28.56 13.80
N PHE A 239 -22.54 28.42 15.12
CA PHE A 239 -21.67 27.43 15.72
C PHE A 239 -21.93 25.99 15.24
N VAL A 240 -23.20 25.63 15.07
CA VAL A 240 -23.61 24.31 14.58
C VAL A 240 -23.16 24.08 13.13
N TYR A 241 -23.26 25.11 12.30
CA TYR A 241 -22.75 25.07 10.92
C TYR A 241 -21.23 24.85 10.90
N ASP A 242 -20.49 25.65 11.66
CA ASP A 242 -19.03 25.54 11.75
C ASP A 242 -18.59 24.17 12.29
N PHE A 243 -19.33 23.65 13.29
CA PHE A 243 -19.05 22.31 13.88
C PHE A 243 -19.31 21.17 12.89
N LEU A 244 -20.35 21.24 12.09
CA LEU A 244 -20.74 20.16 11.19
C LEU A 244 -20.15 20.32 9.78
N VAL A 245 -20.13 21.52 9.22
CA VAL A 245 -19.85 21.78 7.80
C VAL A 245 -18.66 22.72 7.58
N GLY A 246 -18.17 23.41 8.62
CA GLY A 246 -17.04 24.33 8.53
C GLY A 246 -15.74 23.69 8.02
N GLU A 247 -14.68 24.48 7.93
CA GLU A 247 -13.35 24.07 7.42
C GLU A 247 -12.80 22.81 8.11
N TYR A 248 -13.06 22.67 9.43
CA TYR A 248 -12.73 21.48 10.24
C TYR A 248 -13.99 20.77 10.74
N GLY A 249 -15.08 20.84 9.96
CA GLY A 249 -16.36 20.28 10.34
C GLY A 249 -16.37 18.76 10.40
N LEU A 250 -17.19 18.22 11.30
CA LEU A 250 -17.30 16.80 11.54
C LEU A 250 -17.82 16.04 10.30
N PHE A 251 -18.75 16.64 9.56
CA PHE A 251 -19.29 16.08 8.31
C PHE A 251 -18.35 16.35 7.14
N SER A 252 -17.95 17.60 6.92
CA SER A 252 -17.16 18.00 5.76
C SER A 252 -15.78 17.35 5.74
N VAL A 253 -15.15 17.21 6.90
CA VAL A 253 -13.81 16.61 7.02
C VAL A 253 -13.87 15.17 7.53
N GLY A 254 -14.55 14.89 8.63
CA GLY A 254 -14.53 13.57 9.26
C GLY A 254 -15.24 12.50 8.43
N LEU A 255 -16.49 12.75 8.09
CA LEU A 255 -17.34 11.76 7.42
C LEU A 255 -17.10 11.72 5.91
N THR A 256 -17.06 12.89 5.25
CA THR A 256 -16.81 12.96 3.79
C THR A 256 -15.50 12.29 3.43
N TYR A 257 -14.43 12.57 4.15
CA TYR A 257 -13.15 11.94 3.91
C TYR A 257 -13.15 10.44 4.17
N GLY A 258 -13.72 10.02 5.28
CA GLY A 258 -13.79 8.60 5.63
C GLY A 258 -14.56 7.79 4.60
N LEU A 259 -15.63 8.35 4.05
CA LEU A 259 -16.51 7.66 3.10
C LEU A 259 -16.20 7.98 1.63
N ALA A 260 -15.91 9.25 1.27
CA ALA A 260 -15.68 9.61 -0.12
C ALA A 260 -14.27 9.28 -0.60
N ILE A 261 -13.27 9.44 0.26
CA ILE A 261 -11.86 9.27 -0.14
C ILE A 261 -11.31 7.92 0.35
N VAL A 262 -11.32 7.69 1.66
CA VAL A 262 -10.62 6.52 2.21
C VAL A 262 -11.32 5.21 1.88
N LEU A 263 -12.64 5.17 1.90
CA LEU A 263 -13.40 3.94 1.66
C LEU A 263 -13.19 3.35 0.24
N PRO A 264 -13.24 4.13 -0.87
CA PRO A 264 -12.94 3.62 -2.20
C PRO A 264 -11.50 3.10 -2.33
N ILE A 265 -10.52 3.87 -1.82
CA ILE A 265 -9.10 3.50 -1.87
C ILE A 265 -8.86 2.19 -1.12
N VAL A 266 -9.39 2.07 0.09
CA VAL A 266 -9.26 0.87 0.92
C VAL A 266 -9.97 -0.32 0.29
N THR A 267 -11.10 -0.10 -0.37
CA THR A 267 -11.85 -1.15 -1.07
C THR A 267 -11.05 -1.71 -2.25
N THR A 268 -10.58 -0.86 -3.15
CA THR A 268 -9.77 -1.27 -4.30
C THR A 268 -8.49 -1.95 -3.86
N PHE A 269 -7.83 -1.41 -2.83
CA PHE A 269 -6.64 -2.03 -2.25
C PHE A 269 -6.92 -3.44 -1.70
N PHE A 270 -8.01 -3.65 -0.95
CA PHE A 270 -8.34 -4.98 -0.43
C PHE A 270 -8.77 -5.96 -1.50
N ILE A 271 -9.39 -5.50 -2.58
CA ILE A 271 -9.67 -6.34 -3.75
C ILE A 271 -8.35 -6.79 -4.36
N ALA A 272 -7.44 -5.85 -4.69
CA ALA A 272 -6.15 -6.16 -5.28
C ALA A 272 -5.30 -7.08 -4.38
N PHE A 273 -5.21 -6.76 -3.09
CA PHE A 273 -4.52 -7.59 -2.11
C PHE A 273 -5.15 -8.99 -1.98
N GLY A 274 -6.48 -9.07 -1.98
CA GLY A 274 -7.21 -10.34 -1.96
C GLY A 274 -6.93 -11.20 -3.19
N LEU A 275 -6.78 -10.59 -4.37
CA LEU A 275 -6.37 -11.27 -5.61
C LEU A 275 -4.94 -11.83 -5.48
N LEU A 276 -3.99 -11.05 -4.95
CA LEU A 276 -2.62 -11.50 -4.72
C LEU A 276 -2.55 -12.60 -3.65
N GLU A 277 -3.34 -12.49 -2.60
CA GLU A 277 -3.43 -13.49 -1.52
C GLU A 277 -3.99 -14.80 -2.04
N ASP A 278 -5.13 -14.78 -2.73
CA ASP A 278 -5.80 -16.01 -3.20
C ASP A 278 -5.10 -16.67 -4.39
N SER A 279 -4.32 -15.90 -5.18
CA SER A 279 -3.47 -16.43 -6.25
C SER A 279 -2.29 -17.25 -5.73
N GLY A 280 -1.93 -17.14 -4.45
CA GLY A 280 -0.74 -17.75 -3.87
C GLY A 280 0.57 -17.01 -4.18
N TYR A 281 0.50 -15.75 -4.64
CA TYR A 281 1.68 -14.93 -4.92
C TYR A 281 2.39 -14.45 -3.65
N LEU A 282 1.62 -14.05 -2.61
CA LEU A 282 2.19 -13.50 -1.37
C LEU A 282 3.18 -14.45 -0.65
N PRO A 283 2.94 -15.78 -0.54
CA PRO A 283 3.92 -16.70 -0.01
C PRO A 283 5.27 -16.68 -0.75
N ARG A 284 5.24 -16.52 -2.06
CA ARG A 284 6.45 -16.46 -2.90
C ARG A 284 7.20 -15.15 -2.72
N LEU A 285 6.46 -14.06 -2.61
CA LEU A 285 7.01 -12.75 -2.28
C LEU A 285 7.67 -12.77 -0.90
N ALA A 286 7.10 -13.49 0.07
CA ALA A 286 7.69 -13.67 1.39
C ALA A 286 9.06 -14.38 1.32
N ILE A 287 9.22 -15.38 0.45
CA ILE A 287 10.49 -16.06 0.23
C ILE A 287 11.50 -15.14 -0.47
N LEU A 288 11.06 -14.44 -1.52
CA LEU A 288 11.90 -13.51 -2.27
C LEU A 288 12.48 -12.42 -1.38
N SER A 289 11.65 -11.89 -0.47
CA SER A 289 12.00 -10.77 0.41
C SER A 289 12.69 -11.20 1.72
N ASP A 290 12.70 -12.50 2.05
CA ASP A 290 13.20 -13.01 3.33
C ASP A 290 14.65 -12.59 3.61
N ARG A 291 15.51 -12.59 2.58
CA ARG A 291 16.91 -12.15 2.71
C ARG A 291 17.04 -10.69 3.17
N VAL A 292 16.19 -9.81 2.63
CA VAL A 292 16.20 -8.39 2.97
C VAL A 292 15.64 -8.18 4.38
N PHE A 293 14.53 -8.86 4.71
CA PHE A 293 13.92 -8.75 6.03
C PHE A 293 14.78 -9.35 7.15
N ARG A 294 15.56 -10.38 6.88
CA ARG A 294 16.53 -10.93 7.83
C ARG A 294 17.56 -9.91 8.27
N PHE A 295 18.03 -9.06 7.36
CA PHE A 295 18.95 -7.98 7.70
C PHE A 295 18.33 -6.99 8.71
N MET A 296 17.03 -6.74 8.60
CA MET A 296 16.27 -5.88 9.51
C MET A 296 15.77 -6.59 10.78
N GLY A 297 16.16 -7.84 11.03
CA GLY A 297 15.74 -8.61 12.20
C GLY A 297 14.32 -9.19 12.12
N LEU A 298 13.74 -9.24 10.94
CA LEU A 298 12.45 -9.80 10.63
C LEU A 298 12.59 -11.12 9.85
N ASN A 299 11.50 -11.83 9.65
CA ASN A 299 11.41 -12.96 8.73
C ASN A 299 10.55 -12.59 7.49
N GLY A 300 10.55 -13.46 6.47
CA GLY A 300 9.81 -13.21 5.22
C GLY A 300 8.29 -12.97 5.39
N LYS A 301 7.68 -13.42 6.50
CA LYS A 301 6.25 -13.14 6.78
C LYS A 301 5.98 -11.64 6.96
N ALA A 302 7.01 -10.84 7.28
CA ALA A 302 6.91 -9.40 7.42
C ALA A 302 6.54 -8.70 6.09
N VAL A 303 6.70 -9.36 4.95
CA VAL A 303 6.25 -8.83 3.66
C VAL A 303 4.76 -8.53 3.67
N LEU A 304 3.96 -9.35 4.38
CA LEU A 304 2.50 -9.16 4.43
C LEU A 304 2.09 -7.81 5.03
N PRO A 305 2.50 -7.46 6.26
CA PRO A 305 2.23 -6.13 6.79
C PRO A 305 2.92 -5.02 6.00
N MET A 306 4.14 -5.21 5.45
CA MET A 306 4.81 -4.17 4.67
C MET A 306 4.08 -3.83 3.38
N VAL A 307 3.62 -4.83 2.62
CA VAL A 307 2.80 -4.61 1.41
C VAL A 307 1.45 -3.99 1.75
N LEU A 308 0.83 -4.42 2.85
CA LEU A 308 -0.40 -3.78 3.34
C LEU A 308 -0.19 -2.32 3.72
N GLY A 309 0.98 -1.96 4.22
CA GLY A 309 1.36 -0.59 4.56
C GLY A 309 1.33 0.36 3.37
N LEU A 310 1.72 -0.11 2.18
CA LEU A 310 1.62 0.68 0.95
C LEU A 310 0.16 1.09 0.60
N GLY A 311 -0.82 0.38 1.12
CA GLY A 311 -2.22 0.79 1.06
C GLY A 311 -2.65 1.60 2.27
N CYS A 312 -2.50 1.04 3.47
CA CYS A 312 -2.93 1.66 4.72
C CYS A 312 -2.12 1.15 5.93
N ASP A 313 -1.34 2.04 6.54
CA ASP A 313 -0.49 1.72 7.71
C ASP A 313 -1.28 1.24 8.92
N THR A 314 -2.49 1.75 9.12
CA THR A 314 -3.37 1.33 10.23
C THR A 314 -3.71 -0.16 10.13
N MET A 315 -4.06 -0.62 8.92
CA MET A 315 -4.34 -2.03 8.64
C MET A 315 -3.08 -2.88 8.71
N ALA A 316 -1.97 -2.35 8.22
CA ALA A 316 -0.68 -3.01 8.27
C ALA A 316 -0.22 -3.25 9.71
N THR A 317 -0.35 -2.25 10.58
CA THR A 317 -0.02 -2.35 12.00
C THR A 317 -0.83 -3.46 12.68
N MET A 318 -2.12 -3.57 12.41
CA MET A 318 -2.94 -4.67 12.92
C MET A 318 -2.48 -6.03 12.37
N THR A 319 -2.08 -6.09 11.11
CA THR A 319 -1.64 -7.34 10.46
C THR A 319 -0.28 -7.82 11.01
N THR A 320 0.48 -6.97 11.70
CA THR A 320 1.73 -7.41 12.37
C THR A 320 1.50 -8.55 13.37
N ARG A 321 0.26 -8.78 13.81
CA ARG A 321 -0.12 -9.93 14.64
C ARG A 321 0.22 -11.29 14.03
N ILE A 322 0.35 -11.38 12.69
CA ILE A 322 0.76 -12.60 11.99
C ILE A 322 2.21 -13.00 12.28
N LEU A 323 3.02 -12.04 12.72
CA LEU A 323 4.41 -12.30 13.11
C LEU A 323 4.47 -13.02 14.45
N ALA A 324 5.31 -14.05 14.52
CA ALA A 324 5.33 -14.99 15.65
C ALA A 324 5.84 -14.33 16.95
N THR A 325 6.87 -13.47 16.85
CA THR A 325 7.53 -12.92 18.03
C THR A 325 7.17 -11.48 18.32
N ARG A 326 7.21 -11.10 19.60
CA ARG A 326 6.96 -9.69 20.02
C ARG A 326 8.02 -8.74 19.45
N LYS A 327 9.26 -9.22 19.27
CA LYS A 327 10.36 -8.48 18.64
C LYS A 327 10.00 -8.09 17.21
N GLU A 328 9.62 -9.06 16.39
CA GLU A 328 9.28 -8.85 14.99
C GLU A 328 8.06 -7.92 14.84
N ARG A 329 7.02 -8.09 15.66
CA ARG A 329 5.86 -7.20 15.66
C ARG A 329 6.25 -5.75 15.92
N LEU A 330 7.11 -5.52 16.91
CA LEU A 330 7.54 -4.17 17.28
C LEU A 330 8.42 -3.54 16.19
N ILE A 331 9.39 -4.30 15.64
CA ILE A 331 10.23 -3.81 14.53
C ILE A 331 9.38 -3.49 13.31
N ALA A 332 8.48 -4.40 12.90
CA ALA A 332 7.58 -4.16 11.78
C ALA A 332 6.72 -2.90 11.98
N THR A 333 6.18 -2.71 13.20
CA THR A 333 5.39 -1.51 13.53
C THR A 333 6.22 -0.22 13.46
N ILE A 334 7.47 -0.24 13.93
CA ILE A 334 8.39 0.91 13.83
C ILE A 334 8.66 1.24 12.36
N LEU A 335 8.95 0.23 11.52
CA LEU A 335 9.24 0.45 10.10
C LEU A 335 8.02 0.95 9.32
N LEU A 336 6.83 0.41 9.60
CA LEU A 336 5.57 0.88 9.02
C LEU A 336 5.31 2.35 9.39
N ALA A 337 5.47 2.68 10.65
CA ALA A 337 5.25 4.05 11.13
C ALA A 337 6.28 5.05 10.58
N LEU A 338 7.53 4.61 10.39
CA LEU A 338 8.65 5.45 9.96
C LEU A 338 8.63 5.73 8.45
N GLY A 339 8.55 4.68 7.62
CA GLY A 339 9.00 4.86 6.24
C GLY A 339 8.16 4.18 5.16
N VAL A 340 7.06 3.50 5.51
CA VAL A 340 6.17 2.93 4.49
C VAL A 340 5.14 4.01 4.11
N PRO A 341 5.21 4.57 2.88
CA PRO A 341 4.22 5.54 2.44
C PRO A 341 2.89 4.85 2.15
N CYS A 342 1.79 5.40 2.61
CA CYS A 342 0.46 4.91 2.23
C CYS A 342 0.13 5.29 0.77
N SER A 343 -0.93 4.71 0.20
CA SER A 343 -1.32 4.93 -1.20
C SER A 343 -1.53 6.41 -1.54
N ALA A 344 -2.15 7.17 -0.64
CA ALA A 344 -2.35 8.61 -0.83
C ALA A 344 -1.03 9.39 -0.87
N GLN A 345 -0.08 9.07 0.02
CA GLN A 345 1.25 9.68 -0.02
C GLN A 345 2.02 9.30 -1.29
N LEU A 346 1.98 8.02 -1.69
CA LEU A 346 2.63 7.56 -2.92
C LEU A 346 2.15 8.34 -4.14
N GLY A 347 0.83 8.56 -4.25
CA GLY A 347 0.25 9.34 -5.33
C GLY A 347 0.81 10.76 -5.39
N VAL A 348 0.88 11.44 -4.25
CA VAL A 348 1.42 12.82 -4.19
C VAL A 348 2.93 12.86 -4.39
N ILE A 349 3.69 11.93 -3.79
CA ILE A 349 5.15 11.85 -4.00
C ILE A 349 5.43 11.70 -5.50
N LEU A 350 4.79 10.73 -6.16
CA LEU A 350 5.00 10.49 -7.59
C LEU A 350 4.48 11.64 -8.45
N GLY A 351 3.35 12.26 -8.09
CA GLY A 351 2.80 13.42 -8.79
C GLY A 351 3.71 14.64 -8.75
N ILE A 352 4.28 14.97 -7.59
CA ILE A 352 5.20 16.09 -7.43
C ILE A 352 6.56 15.78 -8.06
N THR A 353 7.18 14.65 -7.69
CA THR A 353 8.53 14.31 -8.16
C THR A 353 8.57 13.95 -9.64
N GLY A 354 7.51 13.34 -10.16
CA GLY A 354 7.37 13.01 -11.58
C GLY A 354 7.33 14.27 -12.47
N ALA A 355 6.72 15.36 -11.97
CA ALA A 355 6.73 16.66 -12.65
C ALA A 355 8.07 17.40 -12.57
N MET A 356 8.96 17.03 -11.63
CA MET A 356 10.27 17.66 -11.45
C MET A 356 11.35 16.94 -12.26
N SER A 357 11.76 15.76 -11.83
CA SER A 357 12.81 14.97 -12.49
C SER A 357 12.89 13.55 -11.93
N LEU A 358 13.41 12.61 -12.72
CA LEU A 358 13.67 11.24 -12.27
C LEU A 358 14.67 11.18 -11.11
N SER A 359 15.64 12.11 -11.07
CA SER A 359 16.61 12.23 -9.97
C SER A 359 15.93 12.53 -8.63
N ALA A 360 14.90 13.38 -8.62
CA ALA A 360 14.12 13.68 -7.42
C ALA A 360 13.40 12.41 -6.89
N VAL A 361 12.79 11.63 -7.77
CA VAL A 361 12.17 10.34 -7.43
C VAL A 361 13.18 9.40 -6.77
N LEU A 362 14.35 9.21 -7.42
CA LEU A 362 15.40 8.31 -6.93
C LEU A 362 15.96 8.76 -5.59
N VAL A 363 16.13 10.06 -5.37
CA VAL A 363 16.60 10.59 -4.07
C VAL A 363 15.57 10.36 -2.98
N VAL A 364 14.30 10.69 -3.20
CA VAL A 364 13.25 10.49 -2.18
C VAL A 364 13.13 9.03 -1.79
N PHE A 365 12.94 8.13 -2.76
CA PHE A 365 12.81 6.70 -2.47
C PHE A 365 14.10 6.09 -1.96
N GLY A 366 15.26 6.48 -2.48
CA GLY A 366 16.57 6.02 -2.05
C GLY A 366 16.85 6.37 -0.57
N VAL A 367 16.56 7.61 -0.17
CA VAL A 367 16.69 8.03 1.23
C VAL A 367 15.72 7.27 2.12
N VAL A 368 14.44 7.20 1.78
CA VAL A 368 13.43 6.51 2.59
C VAL A 368 13.79 5.03 2.77
N LEU A 369 14.14 4.33 1.69
CA LEU A 369 14.54 2.92 1.76
C LEU A 369 15.82 2.72 2.58
N SER A 370 16.83 3.58 2.42
CA SER A 370 18.06 3.51 3.21
C SER A 370 17.80 3.71 4.70
N GLN A 371 16.91 4.65 5.06
CA GLN A 371 16.52 4.87 6.46
C GLN A 371 15.71 3.69 7.02
N MET A 372 14.82 3.08 6.25
CA MET A 372 14.12 1.86 6.65
C MET A 372 15.10 0.72 6.95
N MET A 373 16.12 0.53 6.09
CA MET A 373 17.17 -0.48 6.29
C MET A 373 18.00 -0.18 7.54
N LEU A 374 18.41 1.08 7.72
CA LEU A 374 19.21 1.52 8.86
C LEU A 374 18.45 1.30 10.18
N VAL A 375 17.21 1.82 10.26
CA VAL A 375 16.40 1.72 11.48
C VAL A 375 15.98 0.28 11.74
N GLY A 376 15.70 -0.52 10.72
CA GLY A 376 15.42 -1.94 10.85
C GLY A 376 16.62 -2.70 11.45
N TRP A 377 17.80 -2.49 10.90
CA TRP A 377 19.03 -3.07 11.41
C TRP A 377 19.32 -2.63 12.86
N LEU A 378 19.26 -1.34 13.15
CA LEU A 378 19.46 -0.78 14.49
C LEU A 378 18.44 -1.35 15.49
N SER A 379 17.15 -1.39 15.10
CA SER A 379 16.10 -1.98 15.93
C SER A 379 16.34 -3.46 16.20
N SER A 380 16.92 -4.19 15.25
CA SER A 380 17.24 -5.60 15.43
C SER A 380 18.32 -5.85 16.50
N LEU A 381 19.23 -4.88 16.68
CA LEU A 381 20.29 -4.93 17.70
C LEU A 381 19.77 -4.51 19.08
N VAL A 382 18.95 -3.46 19.12
CA VAL A 382 18.47 -2.88 20.39
C VAL A 382 17.34 -3.70 21.01
N ILE A 383 16.40 -4.19 20.19
CA ILE A 383 15.26 -4.94 20.69
C ILE A 383 15.64 -6.39 20.94
N ARG A 384 15.68 -6.79 22.22
CA ARG A 384 16.01 -8.15 22.65
C ARG A 384 14.87 -9.12 22.28
N GLY A 385 15.24 -10.34 21.87
CA GLY A 385 14.31 -11.42 21.53
C GLY A 385 14.85 -12.30 20.39
N GLN A 386 14.30 -13.50 20.27
CA GLN A 386 14.60 -14.41 19.17
C GLN A 386 13.74 -14.06 17.95
N ARG A 387 14.22 -14.42 16.76
CA ARG A 387 13.42 -14.39 15.53
C ARG A 387 12.51 -15.61 15.52
N GLY A 388 11.34 -15.45 14.92
CA GLY A 388 10.46 -16.58 14.67
C GLY A 388 11.00 -17.45 13.51
N ASP A 389 10.75 -18.74 13.59
CA ASP A 389 11.08 -19.65 12.51
C ASP A 389 10.25 -19.34 11.26
N PHE A 390 10.91 -19.34 10.10
CA PHE A 390 10.28 -19.11 8.82
C PHE A 390 9.87 -20.45 8.19
N ILE A 391 8.74 -20.98 8.65
CA ILE A 391 8.08 -22.12 8.02
C ILE A 391 6.88 -21.58 7.24
N PHE A 392 6.85 -21.81 5.94
CA PHE A 392 5.79 -21.34 5.07
C PHE A 392 5.39 -22.42 4.07
N GLU A 393 4.12 -22.81 4.07
CA GLU A 393 3.56 -23.65 3.02
C GLU A 393 3.38 -22.81 1.75
N ILE A 394 3.87 -23.31 0.62
CA ILE A 394 3.78 -22.62 -0.67
C ILE A 394 2.63 -23.25 -1.47
N PRO A 395 1.44 -22.66 -1.47
CA PRO A 395 0.34 -23.15 -2.29
C PRO A 395 0.69 -23.00 -3.79
N PRO A 396 0.15 -23.85 -4.68
CA PRO A 396 0.30 -23.66 -6.12
C PRO A 396 -0.29 -22.31 -6.56
N ILE A 397 0.27 -21.70 -7.60
CA ILE A 397 -0.35 -20.53 -8.23
C ILE A 397 -1.66 -20.98 -8.86
N ARG A 398 -2.73 -20.26 -8.55
CA ARG A 398 -4.07 -20.52 -9.08
C ARG A 398 -4.78 -19.23 -9.48
N VAL A 399 -5.81 -19.36 -10.28
CA VAL A 399 -6.71 -18.24 -10.58
C VAL A 399 -7.48 -17.88 -9.31
N PRO A 400 -7.47 -16.61 -8.88
CA PRO A 400 -8.20 -16.18 -7.70
C PRO A 400 -9.70 -16.43 -7.83
N VAL A 401 -10.32 -16.90 -6.75
CA VAL A 401 -11.76 -17.08 -6.68
C VAL A 401 -12.42 -15.78 -6.24
N LEU A 402 -13.11 -15.10 -7.15
CA LEU A 402 -13.70 -13.78 -6.90
C LEU A 402 -14.64 -13.74 -5.69
N GLY A 403 -15.37 -14.83 -5.45
CA GLY A 403 -16.23 -14.97 -4.25
C GLY A 403 -15.45 -14.88 -2.94
N ASN A 404 -14.27 -15.51 -2.87
CA ASN A 404 -13.39 -15.44 -1.70
C ASN A 404 -12.81 -14.03 -1.52
N VAL A 405 -12.36 -13.42 -2.61
CA VAL A 405 -11.82 -12.05 -2.61
C VAL A 405 -12.89 -11.08 -2.11
N TRP A 406 -14.12 -11.18 -2.63
CA TRP A 406 -15.22 -10.32 -2.20
C TRP A 406 -15.62 -10.53 -0.74
N ALA A 407 -15.70 -11.77 -0.28
CA ALA A 407 -16.01 -12.07 1.12
C ALA A 407 -14.98 -11.49 2.09
N LYS A 408 -13.68 -11.64 1.78
CA LYS A 408 -12.58 -11.07 2.56
C LYS A 408 -12.61 -9.54 2.53
N THR A 409 -12.80 -8.94 1.37
CA THR A 409 -12.90 -7.47 1.20
C THR A 409 -14.06 -6.92 2.02
N ARG A 410 -15.27 -7.51 1.91
CA ARG A 410 -16.44 -7.09 2.68
C ARG A 410 -16.21 -7.17 4.20
N GLN A 411 -15.53 -8.22 4.68
CA GLN A 411 -15.22 -8.35 6.11
C GLN A 411 -14.24 -7.26 6.58
N ARG A 412 -13.20 -6.98 5.80
CA ARG A 412 -12.22 -5.90 6.09
C ARG A 412 -12.86 -4.52 6.04
N MET A 413 -13.78 -4.30 5.09
CA MET A 413 -14.57 -3.07 5.00
C MET A 413 -15.48 -2.85 6.21
N LYS A 414 -16.19 -3.89 6.67
CA LYS A 414 -16.98 -3.82 7.89
C LYS A 414 -16.11 -3.44 9.11
N TRP A 415 -14.92 -4.01 9.17
CA TRP A 415 -13.98 -3.68 10.23
C TRP A 415 -13.52 -2.23 10.14
N TYR A 416 -13.15 -1.75 8.93
CA TYR A 416 -12.79 -0.34 8.69
C TYR A 416 -13.88 0.61 9.18
N LEU A 417 -15.13 0.38 8.78
CA LEU A 417 -16.26 1.22 9.16
C LEU A 417 -16.52 1.22 10.69
N LYS A 418 -16.27 0.10 11.36
CA LYS A 418 -16.51 -0.02 12.82
C LYS A 418 -15.37 0.52 13.67
N GLU A 419 -14.12 0.38 13.24
CA GLU A 419 -12.97 0.68 14.07
C GLU A 419 -12.15 1.88 13.58
N ALA A 420 -11.92 2.03 12.27
CA ALA A 420 -11.11 3.12 11.75
C ALA A 420 -11.92 4.41 11.56
N LEU A 421 -13.13 4.34 11.02
CA LEU A 421 -13.96 5.53 10.77
C LEU A 421 -14.25 6.33 12.06
N PRO A 422 -14.61 5.73 13.21
CA PRO A 422 -14.77 6.48 14.44
C PRO A 422 -13.50 7.20 14.91
N LEU A 423 -12.32 6.62 14.66
CA LEU A 423 -11.04 7.27 14.99
C LEU A 423 -10.78 8.50 14.09
N PHE A 424 -11.21 8.47 12.83
CA PHE A 424 -11.17 9.64 11.96
C PHE A 424 -12.07 10.76 12.47
N VAL A 425 -13.30 10.41 12.84
CA VAL A 425 -14.27 11.36 13.42
C VAL A 425 -13.71 11.96 14.73
N LEU A 426 -13.13 11.13 15.59
CA LEU A 426 -12.48 11.60 16.83
C LEU A 426 -11.29 12.53 16.53
N GLY A 427 -10.46 12.18 15.56
CA GLY A 427 -9.34 13.03 15.13
C GLY A 427 -9.79 14.40 14.62
N THR A 428 -10.85 14.43 13.81
CA THR A 428 -11.46 15.68 13.33
C THR A 428 -12.06 16.49 14.46
N LEU A 429 -12.69 15.84 15.44
CA LEU A 429 -13.21 16.51 16.64
C LEU A 429 -12.09 17.17 17.46
N ILE A 430 -10.96 16.49 17.63
CA ILE A 430 -9.79 17.05 18.32
C ILE A 430 -9.27 18.27 17.56
N LEU A 431 -9.20 18.20 16.23
CA LEU A 431 -8.81 19.32 15.38
C LEU A 431 -9.72 20.54 15.56
N PHE A 432 -11.02 20.32 15.48
CA PHE A 432 -12.00 21.38 15.65
C PHE A 432 -11.87 22.07 17.01
N ILE A 433 -11.69 21.26 18.07
CA ILE A 433 -11.48 21.81 19.44
C ILE A 433 -10.19 22.62 19.49
N LEU A 434 -9.08 22.11 18.95
CA LEU A 434 -7.79 22.80 18.94
C LEU A 434 -7.83 24.10 18.13
N ASP A 435 -8.55 24.13 17.03
CA ASP A 435 -8.70 25.34 16.21
C ASP A 435 -9.52 26.41 16.95
N ARG A 436 -10.59 26.01 17.65
CA ARG A 436 -11.45 26.93 18.40
C ARG A 436 -10.89 27.34 19.77
N LEU A 437 -9.97 26.59 20.33
CA LEU A 437 -9.36 26.89 21.61
C LEU A 437 -8.45 28.12 21.50
N ARG A 438 -9.00 29.29 21.78
CA ARG A 438 -8.23 30.54 21.77
C ARG A 438 -7.52 30.69 23.10
N VAL A 439 -6.20 30.63 23.09
CA VAL A 439 -5.34 30.81 24.25
C VAL A 439 -4.69 32.18 24.15
N PRO A 440 -4.82 33.04 25.19
CA PRO A 440 -4.09 34.29 25.22
C PRO A 440 -2.59 34.01 25.40
N THR A 441 -1.80 34.34 24.37
CA THR A 441 -0.35 34.27 24.41
C THR A 441 0.26 35.65 24.50
N PRO A 442 1.53 35.81 24.93
CA PRO A 442 2.21 37.11 24.96
C PRO A 442 2.26 37.83 23.59
N TRP A 443 1.99 37.10 22.52
CA TRP A 443 2.03 37.58 21.13
C TRP A 443 0.63 37.81 20.52
N GLY A 444 -0.43 37.75 21.33
CA GLY A 444 -1.84 37.86 20.93
C GLY A 444 -2.64 36.58 21.15
N THR A 445 -3.96 36.64 20.93
CA THR A 445 -4.83 35.45 21.00
C THR A 445 -4.60 34.56 19.80
N GLN A 446 -4.02 33.39 20.00
CA GLN A 446 -3.79 32.39 18.96
C GLN A 446 -4.67 31.16 19.17
N SER A 447 -5.02 30.46 18.08
CA SER A 447 -5.66 29.15 18.20
C SER A 447 -4.67 28.12 18.77
N GLY A 448 -5.17 27.04 19.38
CA GLY A 448 -4.31 25.96 19.85
C GLY A 448 -3.46 25.35 18.73
N LEU A 449 -3.99 25.29 17.50
CA LEU A 449 -3.23 24.91 16.31
C LEU A 449 -2.11 25.91 16.01
N GLY A 450 -2.38 27.22 16.07
CA GLY A 450 -1.40 28.27 15.83
C GLY A 450 -0.24 28.26 16.85
N ILE A 451 -0.51 27.86 18.10
CA ILE A 451 0.54 27.69 19.11
C ILE A 451 1.47 26.54 18.76
N ILE A 452 0.92 25.38 18.33
CA ILE A 452 1.72 24.23 17.91
C ILE A 452 2.52 24.58 16.65
N GLU A 453 1.90 25.28 15.69
CA GLU A 453 2.57 25.77 14.48
C GLU A 453 3.74 26.71 14.82
N SER A 454 3.52 27.68 15.71
CA SER A 454 4.57 28.61 16.14
C SER A 454 5.70 27.90 16.90
N ALA A 455 5.41 26.85 17.67
CA ALA A 455 6.41 26.03 18.34
C ALA A 455 7.23 25.15 17.38
N LEU A 456 6.63 24.68 16.28
CA LEU A 456 7.31 23.89 15.25
C LEU A 456 8.07 24.76 14.25
N SER A 457 7.64 25.99 14.03
CA SER A 457 8.22 26.91 13.05
C SER A 457 9.74 27.04 13.14
N PRO A 458 10.40 27.25 14.32
CA PRO A 458 11.84 27.36 14.41
C PRO A 458 12.59 26.08 13.99
N VAL A 459 11.98 24.91 14.18
CA VAL A 459 12.55 23.64 13.73
C VAL A 459 12.45 23.52 12.22
N VAL A 460 11.31 23.88 11.65
CA VAL A 460 11.03 23.80 10.21
C VAL A 460 11.91 24.81 9.44
N THR A 461 12.01 26.04 9.93
CA THR A 461 12.81 27.08 9.26
C THR A 461 14.30 26.96 9.56
N GLY A 462 14.70 26.59 10.78
CA GLY A 462 16.10 26.56 11.21
C GLY A 462 16.83 25.27 10.82
N ILE A 463 16.20 24.10 11.00
CA ILE A 463 16.86 22.80 10.74
C ILE A 463 16.57 22.31 9.33
N LEU A 464 15.31 22.36 8.90
CA LEU A 464 14.89 21.84 7.60
C LEU A 464 15.06 22.86 6.47
N ASP A 465 15.15 24.15 6.82
CA ASP A 465 15.21 25.29 5.90
C ASP A 465 14.02 25.30 4.92
N LEU A 466 12.83 25.02 5.46
CA LEU A 466 11.56 25.03 4.75
C LEU A 466 10.78 26.31 5.11
N PRO A 467 9.87 26.76 4.23
CA PRO A 467 8.93 27.84 4.56
C PRO A 467 8.17 27.56 5.85
N LYS A 468 7.88 28.60 6.65
CA LYS A 468 7.18 28.44 7.94
C LYS A 468 5.81 27.80 7.78
N GLU A 469 5.13 28.03 6.67
CA GLU A 469 3.83 27.44 6.32
C GLU A 469 3.89 25.91 6.26
N THR A 470 5.06 25.34 6.00
CA THR A 470 5.28 23.88 6.03
C THR A 470 5.07 23.29 7.42
N ALA A 471 5.20 24.09 8.50
CA ALA A 471 4.87 23.62 9.85
C ALA A 471 3.39 23.24 9.98
N LYS A 472 2.48 24.03 9.38
CA LYS A 472 1.05 23.71 9.30
C LYS A 472 0.82 22.44 8.48
N VAL A 473 1.50 22.30 7.35
CA VAL A 473 1.42 21.12 6.48
C VAL A 473 1.86 19.84 7.20
N LEU A 474 2.96 19.89 7.95
CA LEU A 474 3.44 18.75 8.74
C LEU A 474 2.47 18.40 9.88
N LEU A 475 1.91 19.40 10.54
CA LEU A 475 0.91 19.20 11.59
C LEU A 475 -0.36 18.55 11.05
N LEU A 476 -0.87 19.06 9.93
CA LEU A 476 -2.00 18.46 9.23
C LEU A 476 -1.68 17.03 8.75
N GLY A 477 -0.44 16.78 8.33
CA GLY A 477 0.06 15.46 7.95
C GLY A 477 0.07 14.44 9.10
N PHE A 478 0.29 14.87 10.34
CA PHE A 478 0.13 14.01 11.51
C PHE A 478 -1.33 13.60 11.73
N LEU A 479 -2.24 14.53 11.57
CA LEU A 479 -3.64 14.22 11.70
C LEU A 479 -4.09 13.31 10.56
N ARG A 480 -3.65 13.65 9.35
CA ARG A 480 -3.92 12.90 8.13
C ARG A 480 -2.80 13.09 7.11
N ARG A 481 -2.14 11.99 6.75
CA ARG A 481 -1.01 12.02 5.81
C ARG A 481 -1.35 12.60 4.44
N ASP A 482 -2.57 12.39 3.95
CA ASP A 482 -3.06 12.94 2.68
C ASP A 482 -3.29 14.45 2.72
N TYR A 483 -3.72 15.02 3.84
CA TYR A 483 -3.82 16.48 4.00
C TYR A 483 -2.45 17.16 3.97
N GLY A 484 -1.48 16.57 4.67
CA GLY A 484 -0.12 17.06 4.59
C GLY A 484 0.42 16.98 3.16
N ALA A 485 0.13 15.88 2.46
CA ALA A 485 0.54 15.70 1.09
C ALA A 485 -0.14 16.69 0.13
N ALA A 486 -1.46 16.91 0.28
CA ALA A 486 -2.21 17.90 -0.52
C ALA A 486 -1.76 19.34 -0.24
N GLY A 487 -1.54 19.69 1.03
CA GLY A 487 -1.00 21.01 1.40
C GLY A 487 0.37 21.26 0.79
N LEU A 488 1.24 20.24 0.79
CA LEU A 488 2.54 20.35 0.13
C LEU A 488 2.39 20.51 -1.38
N PHE A 489 1.50 19.77 -2.02
CA PHE A 489 1.24 19.87 -3.45
C PHE A 489 0.77 21.27 -3.83
N GLN A 490 -0.09 21.89 -3.03
CA GLN A 490 -0.54 23.26 -3.24
C GLN A 490 0.61 24.26 -3.12
N MET A 491 1.45 24.17 -2.08
CA MET A 491 2.62 25.03 -1.92
C MET A 491 3.61 24.93 -3.11
N VAL A 492 3.76 23.72 -3.65
CA VAL A 492 4.59 23.49 -4.86
C VAL A 492 3.97 24.17 -6.08
N ARG A 493 2.65 24.04 -6.25
CA ARG A 493 1.90 24.63 -7.35
C ARG A 493 1.93 26.17 -7.31
N ASP A 494 1.88 26.74 -6.12
CA ASP A 494 1.95 28.18 -5.89
C ASP A 494 3.40 28.74 -6.03
N GLY A 495 4.38 27.88 -6.32
CA GLY A 495 5.79 28.27 -6.49
C GLY A 495 6.48 28.73 -5.19
N ALA A 496 5.91 28.40 -4.04
CA ALA A 496 6.39 28.83 -2.72
C ALA A 496 7.67 28.09 -2.26
N MET A 497 8.12 27.06 -2.99
CA MET A 497 9.22 26.19 -2.58
C MET A 497 10.24 25.98 -3.71
N SER A 498 11.52 25.96 -3.35
CA SER A 498 12.59 25.56 -4.27
C SER A 498 12.60 24.03 -4.47
N PRO A 499 13.16 23.49 -5.58
CA PRO A 499 13.22 22.05 -5.84
C PRO A 499 13.86 21.24 -4.70
N VAL A 500 14.92 21.75 -4.08
CA VAL A 500 15.57 21.11 -2.92
C VAL A 500 14.64 21.07 -1.71
N GLN A 501 13.90 22.16 -1.47
CA GLN A 501 12.91 22.21 -0.38
C GLN A 501 11.76 21.22 -0.60
N ILE A 502 11.32 21.05 -1.84
CA ILE A 502 10.27 20.09 -2.20
C ILE A 502 10.73 18.66 -1.87
N VAL A 503 11.93 18.27 -2.33
CA VAL A 503 12.49 16.93 -2.05
C VAL A 503 12.67 16.70 -0.55
N THR A 504 13.19 17.70 0.17
CA THR A 504 13.35 17.64 1.63
C THR A 504 12.01 17.48 2.34
N ALA A 505 11.02 18.29 1.96
CA ALA A 505 9.68 18.24 2.55
C ALA A 505 8.99 16.88 2.31
N LEU A 506 9.13 16.29 1.10
CA LEU A 506 8.60 14.97 0.77
C LEU A 506 9.25 13.87 1.62
N ILE A 507 10.58 13.91 1.81
CA ILE A 507 11.30 12.96 2.65
C ILE A 507 10.83 13.09 4.10
N VAL A 508 10.78 14.32 4.64
CA VAL A 508 10.33 14.56 6.00
C VAL A 508 8.89 14.10 6.18
N LEU A 509 7.97 14.49 5.28
CA LEU A 509 6.57 14.09 5.35
C LEU A 509 6.39 12.56 5.34
N THR A 510 7.26 11.85 4.60
CA THR A 510 7.22 10.38 4.53
C THR A 510 7.74 9.73 5.80
N LEU A 511 8.87 10.23 6.34
CA LEU A 511 9.51 9.69 7.56
C LEU A 511 8.90 10.24 8.85
N PHE A 512 8.11 11.31 8.75
CA PHE A 512 7.49 11.95 9.88
C PHE A 512 6.37 11.09 10.47
N ILE A 513 5.81 11.48 11.57
CA ILE A 513 4.86 10.78 12.44
C ILE A 513 3.78 10.00 11.66
N PRO A 514 3.40 8.79 12.10
CA PRO A 514 2.25 8.06 11.55
C PRO A 514 0.96 8.89 11.74
N CYS A 515 -0.01 8.72 10.83
CA CYS A 515 -1.30 9.40 10.99
C CYS A 515 -1.97 9.02 12.32
N ILE A 516 -2.85 9.88 12.82
CA ILE A 516 -3.50 9.72 14.13
C ILE A 516 -4.21 8.36 14.26
N ALA A 517 -4.83 7.86 13.19
CA ALA A 517 -5.47 6.55 13.18
C ALA A 517 -4.45 5.41 13.39
N ASN A 518 -3.28 5.49 12.74
CA ASN A 518 -2.22 4.51 12.95
C ASN A 518 -1.61 4.63 14.35
N PHE A 519 -1.44 5.84 14.87
CA PHE A 519 -0.98 6.07 16.24
C PHE A 519 -1.90 5.41 17.28
N PHE A 520 -3.21 5.59 17.16
CA PHE A 520 -4.17 4.90 18.03
C PHE A 520 -4.13 3.38 17.84
N MET A 521 -3.89 2.89 16.63
CA MET A 521 -3.72 1.46 16.41
C MET A 521 -2.46 0.93 17.09
N ILE A 522 -1.33 1.68 17.04
CA ILE A 522 -0.10 1.32 17.75
C ILE A 522 -0.35 1.26 19.26
N ILE A 523 -1.12 2.21 19.82
CA ILE A 523 -1.54 2.17 21.24
C ILE A 523 -2.30 0.89 21.54
N ARG A 524 -3.24 0.52 20.68
CA ARG A 524 -4.06 -0.69 20.86
C ARG A 524 -3.25 -1.98 20.77
N GLU A 525 -2.25 -2.05 19.86
CA GLU A 525 -1.43 -3.26 19.64
C GLU A 525 -0.29 -3.40 20.64
N HIS A 526 0.34 -2.29 21.03
CA HIS A 526 1.58 -2.29 21.80
C HIS A 526 1.47 -1.59 23.16
N GLY A 527 0.37 -0.89 23.42
CA GLY A 527 0.15 -0.08 24.61
C GLY A 527 0.70 1.34 24.48
N THR A 528 0.15 2.25 25.30
CA THR A 528 0.44 3.70 25.28
C THR A 528 1.92 4.02 25.46
N ARG A 529 2.58 3.37 26.40
CA ARG A 529 4.01 3.62 26.69
C ARG A 529 4.91 3.36 25.48
N LYS A 530 4.70 2.25 24.75
CA LYS A 530 5.51 1.93 23.57
C LYS A 530 5.14 2.83 22.39
N ALA A 531 3.86 3.16 22.21
CA ALA A 531 3.43 4.08 21.17
C ALA A 531 4.07 5.47 21.33
N LEU A 532 4.12 5.98 22.56
CA LEU A 532 4.80 7.25 22.85
C LEU A 532 6.31 7.17 22.60
N TRP A 533 6.96 6.05 22.94
CA TRP A 533 8.38 5.85 22.64
C TRP A 533 8.66 5.80 21.14
N ILE A 534 7.80 5.14 20.36
CA ILE A 534 7.90 5.11 18.90
C ILE A 534 7.76 6.53 18.34
N LEU A 535 6.78 7.29 18.80
CA LEU A 535 6.56 8.67 18.40
C LEU A 535 7.75 9.57 18.74
N ALA A 536 8.22 9.48 19.98
CA ALA A 536 9.37 10.24 20.49
C ALA A 536 10.68 9.90 19.75
N PHE A 537 10.80 8.70 19.18
CA PHE A 537 11.94 8.31 18.36
C PHE A 537 11.78 8.80 16.91
N ILE A 538 10.62 8.56 16.28
CA ILE A 538 10.42 8.82 14.85
C ILE A 538 10.49 10.32 14.55
N THR A 539 9.88 11.17 15.39
CA THR A 539 9.79 12.61 15.13
C THR A 539 11.17 13.30 15.05
N PRO A 540 12.05 13.20 16.08
CA PRO A 540 13.38 13.80 15.98
C PRO A 540 14.23 13.15 14.89
N PHE A 541 14.07 11.85 14.66
CA PHE A 541 14.78 11.12 13.62
C PHE A 541 14.43 11.65 12.22
N ALA A 542 13.16 11.85 11.91
CA ALA A 542 12.71 12.41 10.64
C ALA A 542 13.23 13.84 10.42
N ILE A 543 13.22 14.67 11.46
CA ILE A 543 13.77 16.04 11.41
C ILE A 543 15.28 16.00 11.15
N LEU A 544 16.01 15.13 11.84
CA LEU A 544 17.44 14.98 11.67
C LEU A 544 17.78 14.55 10.24
N VAL A 545 17.11 13.51 9.73
CA VAL A 545 17.31 13.03 8.35
C VAL A 545 16.98 14.13 7.34
N GLY A 546 15.86 14.84 7.52
CA GLY A 546 15.47 15.96 6.67
C GLY A 546 16.53 17.07 6.66
N GLY A 547 17.04 17.45 7.83
CA GLY A 547 18.10 18.46 7.98
C GLY A 547 19.40 18.04 7.30
N VAL A 548 19.84 16.79 7.49
CA VAL A 548 21.03 16.23 6.83
C VAL A 548 20.86 16.21 5.33
N VAL A 549 19.70 15.79 4.82
CA VAL A 549 19.41 15.75 3.39
C VAL A 549 19.39 17.18 2.82
N SER A 550 18.71 18.12 3.46
CA SER A 550 18.68 19.53 3.04
C SER A 550 20.10 20.10 2.95
N TRP A 551 20.92 19.89 3.98
CA TRP A 551 22.30 20.33 4.01
C TRP A 551 23.13 19.67 2.90
N LEU A 552 23.00 18.35 2.70
CA LEU A 552 23.75 17.60 1.68
C LEU A 552 23.40 18.06 0.25
N LEU A 553 22.10 18.17 -0.06
CA LEU A 553 21.62 18.58 -1.39
C LEU A 553 22.08 19.98 -1.76
N ARG A 554 22.16 20.89 -0.78
CA ARG A 554 22.66 22.26 -0.98
C ARG A 554 24.16 22.33 -1.16
N THR A 555 24.92 21.61 -0.32
CA THR A 555 26.39 21.58 -0.41
C THR A 555 26.85 20.95 -1.72
N LEU A 556 26.18 19.91 -2.20
CA LEU A 556 26.45 19.27 -3.48
C LEU A 556 25.89 20.04 -4.69
N LYS A 557 25.13 21.15 -4.46
CA LYS A 557 24.48 21.96 -5.50
C LYS A 557 23.69 21.11 -6.50
N ILE A 558 22.99 20.08 -5.99
CA ILE A 558 22.17 19.21 -6.83
C ILE A 558 20.95 20.02 -7.28
N THR A 559 20.79 20.18 -8.58
CA THR A 559 19.61 20.78 -9.22
C THR A 559 18.71 19.66 -9.74
N PHE A 560 17.40 19.75 -9.47
CA PHE A 560 16.39 18.77 -9.87
C PHE A 560 15.54 19.27 -11.05
#